data_d33c74cf383e2253c2706f096be1e8a4
#
_entry.id   d33c74cf383e2253c2706f096be1e8a4
#
_cell.length_a   1.000
_cell.length_b   1.000
_cell.length_c   1.000
_cell.angle_alpha   90.00
_cell.angle_beta   90.00
_cell.angle_gamma   90.00
#
_symmetry.space_group_name_H-M   'P 1'
#
loop_
_entity.id
_entity.type
_entity.pdbx_description
1 polymer ?
#
loop_
_entity_poly.entity_id
_entity_poly.type
_entity_poly.pdbx_seq_one_letter_code
_entity_poly.pdbx_strand_id
1 'polypeptide(L)'
;AAIATERSGKVAVRWTEGNFAMRGSRHDVAYYAKHAGGSAVANTDAQAVWEQVTGIGGRNRYYYMNVLWTLREVMDWCVGGPGLTRGRRHPTELRLGDTVDYWTVIGIEPQRRLTLSFGMRAPGAGVLEFEIESLGDGRTRLTETAYWHPRGVWGLLYWYALVPAHLFIFRGMTSAIARRAERCESG
;
A
#
# COMPACT_ATOMS: atom_id res chain seq x y z
N ALA A 1 -30.14 13.84 -5.95
CA ALA A 1 -28.87 13.76 -5.23
C ALA A 1 -27.69 13.45 -6.17
N ALA A 2 -27.80 12.46 -7.09
CA ALA A 2 -26.77 12.11 -8.07
C ALA A 2 -26.40 13.28 -8.99
N ILE A 3 -27.38 13.98 -9.55
CA ILE A 3 -27.18 15.11 -10.48
C ILE A 3 -26.46 16.30 -9.81
N ALA A 4 -26.71 16.55 -8.52
CA ALA A 4 -26.03 17.61 -7.79
C ALA A 4 -24.56 17.30 -7.52
N THR A 5 -24.19 16.03 -7.49
CA THR A 5 -22.83 15.56 -7.27
C THR A 5 -21.98 15.62 -8.54
N GLU A 6 -22.59 15.39 -9.72
CA GLU A 6 -21.93 15.58 -11.01
C GLU A 6 -21.51 17.03 -11.25
N ARG A 7 -22.34 18.01 -10.86
CA ARG A 7 -22.04 19.44 -11.01
C ARG A 7 -20.89 19.93 -10.13
N SER A 8 -20.52 19.20 -9.10
CA SER A 8 -19.44 19.59 -8.17
C SER A 8 -18.04 19.13 -8.55
N GLY A 9 -17.86 18.48 -9.71
CA GLY A 9 -16.56 17.95 -10.15
C GLY A 9 -16.02 16.79 -9.31
N LYS A 10 -16.77 16.32 -8.33
CA LYS A 10 -16.37 15.21 -7.44
C LYS A 10 -16.55 13.82 -8.06
N VAL A 11 -17.05 13.76 -9.29
CA VAL A 11 -17.26 12.48 -9.99
C VAL A 11 -15.95 11.75 -10.25
N ALA A 12 -14.88 12.46 -10.62
CA ALA A 12 -13.58 11.84 -10.85
C ALA A 12 -12.96 11.27 -9.57
N VAL A 13 -13.10 11.96 -8.45
CA VAL A 13 -12.65 11.49 -7.12
C VAL A 13 -13.49 10.30 -6.68
N ARG A 14 -14.80 10.36 -6.89
CA ARG A 14 -15.70 9.23 -6.59
C ARG A 14 -15.45 7.99 -7.44
N TRP A 15 -14.97 8.13 -8.65
CA TRP A 15 -14.63 6.96 -9.48
C TRP A 15 -13.49 6.15 -8.86
N THR A 16 -12.48 6.84 -8.37
CA THR A 16 -11.35 6.21 -7.67
C THR A 16 -11.79 5.66 -6.31
N GLU A 17 -12.52 6.47 -5.53
CA GLU A 17 -13.09 6.07 -4.24
C GLU A 17 -14.13 4.95 -4.39
N GLY A 18 -14.96 4.98 -5.44
CA GLY A 18 -15.96 3.97 -5.73
C GLY A 18 -15.35 2.58 -5.98
N ASN A 19 -14.22 2.53 -6.65
CA ASN A 19 -13.48 1.28 -6.86
C ASN A 19 -12.98 0.69 -5.53
N PHE A 20 -12.52 1.53 -4.60
CA PHE A 20 -12.10 1.09 -3.27
C PHE A 20 -13.26 0.68 -2.38
N ALA A 21 -14.34 1.45 -2.38
CA ALA A 21 -15.55 1.12 -1.62
C ALA A 21 -16.19 -0.19 -2.11
N MET A 22 -16.25 -0.40 -3.42
CA MET A 22 -16.75 -1.64 -4.01
C MET A 22 -15.87 -2.84 -3.63
N ARG A 23 -14.57 -2.64 -3.56
CA ARG A 23 -13.63 -3.67 -3.17
C ARG A 23 -13.74 -4.03 -1.68
N GLY A 24 -13.97 -3.07 -0.81
CA GLY A 24 -14.25 -3.31 0.61
C GLY A 24 -15.55 -4.04 0.87
N SER A 25 -16.51 -3.97 -0.07
CA SER A 25 -17.83 -4.60 0.03
C SER A 25 -17.91 -5.96 -0.67
N ARG A 26 -17.07 -6.20 -1.68
CA ARG A 26 -17.13 -7.39 -2.56
C ARG A 26 -15.73 -7.80 -2.96
N HIS A 27 -15.14 -8.72 -2.22
CA HIS A 27 -13.81 -9.26 -2.47
C HIS A 27 -13.64 -9.99 -3.81
N ASP A 28 -14.74 -10.43 -4.40
CA ASP A 28 -14.80 -11.21 -5.64
C ASP A 28 -14.83 -10.34 -6.91
N VAL A 29 -15.08 -9.04 -6.78
CA VAL A 29 -15.10 -8.12 -7.93
C VAL A 29 -13.81 -7.30 -7.96
N ALA A 30 -12.73 -7.93 -8.41
CA ALA A 30 -11.47 -7.24 -8.62
C ALA A 30 -11.53 -6.38 -9.90
N TYR A 31 -11.74 -5.10 -9.73
CA TYR A 31 -11.60 -4.12 -10.81
C TYR A 31 -10.15 -3.95 -11.28
N TYR A 32 -9.20 -4.46 -10.50
CA TYR A 32 -7.78 -4.43 -10.83
C TYR A 32 -7.42 -5.69 -11.60
N ALA A 33 -6.96 -5.50 -12.84
CA ALA A 33 -6.61 -6.61 -13.72
C ALA A 33 -5.41 -7.42 -13.20
N LYS A 34 -4.57 -6.83 -12.35
CA LYS A 34 -3.35 -7.44 -11.82
C LYS A 34 -3.21 -7.20 -10.33
N HIS A 35 -2.71 -8.21 -9.63
CA HIS A 35 -2.35 -8.10 -8.21
C HIS A 35 -1.12 -8.95 -7.90
N ALA A 36 -0.38 -8.55 -6.89
CA ALA A 36 0.72 -9.30 -6.31
C ALA A 36 0.78 -8.98 -4.82
N GLY A 37 1.25 -9.92 -4.00
CA GLY A 37 1.29 -9.69 -2.56
C GLY A 37 2.10 -10.73 -1.82
N GLY A 38 2.13 -10.56 -0.51
CA GLY A 38 2.74 -11.48 0.44
C GLY A 38 1.92 -11.55 1.73
N SER A 39 2.17 -12.57 2.52
CA SER A 39 1.56 -12.72 3.84
C SER A 39 2.57 -13.31 4.82
N ALA A 40 2.49 -12.89 6.07
CA ALA A 40 3.28 -13.43 7.17
C ALA A 40 2.43 -13.49 8.44
N VAL A 41 2.78 -14.39 9.34
CA VAL A 41 2.20 -14.46 10.67
C VAL A 41 3.24 -13.97 11.67
N ALA A 42 2.83 -13.06 12.54
CA ALA A 42 3.61 -12.56 13.67
C ALA A 42 3.07 -13.19 14.97
N ASN A 43 3.96 -13.55 15.88
CA ASN A 43 3.61 -14.02 17.22
C ASN A 43 3.49 -12.83 18.18
N THR A 44 2.54 -11.96 17.90
CA THR A 44 2.25 -10.74 18.64
C THR A 44 0.83 -10.26 18.31
N ASP A 45 0.34 -9.27 19.02
CA ASP A 45 -0.99 -8.72 18.83
C ASP A 45 -1.12 -7.83 17.56
N ALA A 46 -2.35 -7.51 17.21
CA ALA A 46 -2.66 -6.69 16.04
C ALA A 46 -2.17 -5.24 16.20
N GLN A 47 -2.07 -4.73 17.43
CA GLN A 47 -1.59 -3.38 17.70
C GLN A 47 -0.10 -3.25 17.36
N ALA A 48 0.73 -4.20 17.81
CA ALA A 48 2.17 -4.19 17.51
C ALA A 48 2.45 -4.27 16.00
N VAL A 49 1.67 -5.10 15.27
CA VAL A 49 1.76 -5.17 13.81
C VAL A 49 1.29 -3.86 13.15
N TRP A 50 0.21 -3.27 13.66
CA TRP A 50 -0.32 -2.00 13.16
C TRP A 50 0.68 -0.85 13.28
N GLU A 51 1.39 -0.77 14.40
CA GLU A 51 2.43 0.25 14.61
C GLU A 51 3.56 0.15 13.58
N GLN A 52 3.96 -1.06 13.21
CA GLN A 52 4.98 -1.26 12.17
C GLN A 52 4.43 -0.92 10.78
N VAL A 53 3.18 -1.29 10.47
CA VAL A 53 2.53 -0.95 9.20
C VAL A 53 2.36 0.56 9.05
N THR A 54 1.89 1.23 10.09
CA THR A 54 1.76 2.70 10.06
C THR A 54 3.08 3.43 10.11
N GLY A 55 4.14 2.76 10.55
CA GLY A 55 5.50 3.30 10.60
C GLY A 55 6.28 3.23 9.28
N ILE A 56 5.75 2.65 8.20
CA ILE A 56 6.43 2.57 6.90
C ILE A 56 6.68 3.94 6.27
N GLY A 57 7.69 4.03 5.43
CA GLY A 57 8.09 5.28 4.77
C GLY A 57 8.95 6.20 5.65
N GLY A 58 9.25 7.38 5.14
CA GLY A 58 10.11 8.35 5.79
C GLY A 58 11.46 7.75 6.19
N ARG A 59 11.82 7.89 7.47
CA ARG A 59 13.10 7.36 8.02
C ARG A 59 13.17 5.83 8.05
N ASN A 60 12.03 5.15 8.24
CA ASN A 60 11.97 3.69 8.36
C ASN A 60 12.02 3.00 7.00
N ARG A 61 11.72 3.73 5.93
CA ARG A 61 11.58 3.18 4.57
C ARG A 61 10.58 2.01 4.53
N TYR A 62 10.88 0.98 3.76
CA TYR A 62 9.96 -0.15 3.53
C TYR A 62 10.44 -1.45 4.19
N TYR A 63 11.40 -1.37 5.13
CA TYR A 63 11.97 -2.45 5.93
C TYR A 63 12.68 -3.57 5.15
N TYR A 64 12.42 -3.71 3.86
CA TYR A 64 13.00 -4.77 3.04
C TYR A 64 13.37 -4.26 1.64
N MET A 65 14.51 -4.73 1.11
CA MET A 65 14.99 -4.43 -0.26
C MET A 65 14.95 -2.93 -0.62
N ASN A 66 15.36 -2.07 0.30
CA ASN A 66 15.35 -0.61 0.11
C ASN A 66 16.10 -0.16 -1.15
N VAL A 67 17.07 -0.95 -1.64
CA VAL A 67 17.78 -0.68 -2.89
C VAL A 67 16.82 -0.72 -4.10
N LEU A 68 15.91 -1.70 -4.15
CA LEU A 68 14.93 -1.79 -5.24
C LEU A 68 13.91 -0.64 -5.18
N TRP A 69 13.50 -0.25 -3.98
CA TRP A 69 12.65 0.93 -3.79
C TRP A 69 13.37 2.19 -4.24
N THR A 70 14.66 2.37 -3.88
CA THR A 70 15.46 3.50 -4.35
C THR A 70 15.62 3.50 -5.87
N LEU A 71 15.89 2.36 -6.48
CA LEU A 71 15.97 2.25 -7.94
C LEU A 71 14.65 2.71 -8.59
N ARG A 72 13.52 2.25 -8.04
CA ARG A 72 12.20 2.65 -8.52
C ARG A 72 11.94 4.17 -8.35
N GLU A 73 12.35 4.73 -7.21
CA GLU A 73 12.28 6.16 -6.92
C GLU A 73 13.10 6.99 -7.93
N VAL A 74 14.33 6.57 -8.23
CA VAL A 74 15.19 7.23 -9.20
C VAL A 74 14.61 7.13 -10.62
N MET A 75 14.10 5.96 -11.02
CA MET A 75 13.44 5.80 -12.33
C MET A 75 12.25 6.74 -12.47
N ASP A 76 11.44 6.89 -11.42
CA ASP A 76 10.30 7.80 -11.42
C ASP A 76 10.75 9.27 -11.53
N TRP A 77 11.78 9.64 -10.80
CA TRP A 77 12.37 10.98 -10.88
C TRP A 77 12.90 11.30 -12.29
N CYS A 78 13.55 10.35 -12.95
CA CYS A 78 14.03 10.53 -14.33
C CYS A 78 12.91 10.86 -15.32
N VAL A 79 11.68 10.42 -15.06
CA VAL A 79 10.50 10.76 -15.90
C VAL A 79 9.70 11.93 -15.32
N GLY A 80 10.28 12.67 -14.37
CA GLY A 80 9.69 13.87 -13.76
C GLY A 80 8.58 13.56 -12.75
N GLY A 81 8.57 12.36 -12.16
CA GLY A 81 7.68 11.97 -11.06
C GLY A 81 8.21 12.35 -9.69
N PRO A 82 7.40 12.19 -8.64
CA PRO A 82 7.74 12.55 -7.26
C PRO A 82 8.60 11.51 -6.53
N GLY A 83 9.21 10.56 -7.21
CA GLY A 83 9.85 9.37 -6.61
C GLY A 83 10.88 9.65 -5.53
N LEU A 84 11.61 10.77 -5.61
CA LEU A 84 12.57 11.18 -4.58
C LEU A 84 11.96 12.03 -3.47
N THR A 85 10.68 12.36 -3.55
CA THR A 85 9.97 13.06 -2.48
C THR A 85 9.82 12.12 -1.31
N ARG A 86 10.47 12.45 -0.20
CA ARG A 86 10.41 11.70 1.05
C ARG A 86 9.87 12.56 2.15
N GLY A 87 8.98 12.02 2.90
CA GLY A 87 8.44 12.70 4.06
C GLY A 87 7.09 12.13 4.47
N ARG A 88 6.72 12.51 5.65
CA ARG A 88 5.41 12.22 6.22
C ARG A 88 5.07 13.31 7.24
N ARG A 89 3.77 13.56 7.40
CA ARG A 89 3.29 14.60 8.32
C ARG A 89 3.66 14.32 9.77
N HIS A 90 3.52 13.06 10.20
CA HIS A 90 3.76 12.63 11.59
C HIS A 90 4.49 11.28 11.62
N PRO A 91 5.42 11.04 12.56
CA PRO A 91 6.22 9.82 12.61
C PRO A 91 5.42 8.51 12.73
N THR A 92 4.28 8.54 13.43
CA THR A 92 3.48 7.34 13.76
C THR A 92 2.02 7.46 13.35
N GLU A 93 1.43 8.68 13.43
CA GLU A 93 0.03 8.89 13.10
C GLU A 93 -0.18 9.07 11.60
N LEU A 94 -1.20 8.38 11.08
CA LEU A 94 -1.69 8.55 9.72
C LEU A 94 -3.16 8.99 9.74
N ARG A 95 -3.52 9.84 8.78
CA ARG A 95 -4.88 10.29 8.53
C ARG A 95 -5.21 10.12 7.05
N LEU A 96 -6.49 10.04 6.73
CA LEU A 96 -6.94 10.05 5.34
C LEU A 96 -6.43 11.31 4.63
N GLY A 97 -5.82 11.12 3.45
CA GLY A 97 -5.21 12.18 2.67
C GLY A 97 -3.75 12.49 3.03
N ASP A 98 -3.21 11.94 4.10
CA ASP A 98 -1.78 12.11 4.41
C ASP A 98 -0.92 11.51 3.30
N THR A 99 0.22 12.17 3.05
CA THR A 99 1.24 11.65 2.14
C THR A 99 2.36 11.00 2.95
N VAL A 100 2.71 9.78 2.58
CA VAL A 100 3.85 9.03 3.08
C VAL A 100 4.78 8.77 1.92
N ASP A 101 5.88 9.52 1.82
CA ASP A 101 6.74 9.57 0.65
C ASP A 101 5.90 9.92 -0.59
N TYR A 102 5.78 9.02 -1.56
CA TYR A 102 4.94 9.16 -2.76
C TYR A 102 3.60 8.42 -2.67
N TRP A 103 3.24 7.89 -1.50
CA TRP A 103 1.96 7.25 -1.27
C TRP A 103 0.97 8.21 -0.63
N THR A 104 -0.29 8.12 -1.02
CA THR A 104 -1.38 8.85 -0.36
C THR A 104 -2.27 7.87 0.40
N VAL A 105 -2.54 8.14 1.66
CA VAL A 105 -3.45 7.36 2.50
C VAL A 105 -4.88 7.57 2.02
N ILE A 106 -5.52 6.53 1.52
CA ILE A 106 -6.89 6.57 0.99
C ILE A 106 -7.88 5.71 1.78
N GLY A 107 -7.39 4.90 2.69
CA GLY A 107 -8.20 4.10 3.60
C GLY A 107 -7.41 3.78 4.86
N ILE A 108 -8.07 3.90 6.00
CA ILE A 108 -7.49 3.59 7.30
C ILE A 108 -8.56 3.03 8.22
N GLU A 109 -8.37 1.80 8.65
CA GLU A 109 -9.14 1.11 9.69
C GLU A 109 -8.13 0.64 10.75
N PRO A 110 -8.05 1.32 11.91
CA PRO A 110 -7.03 1.01 12.91
C PRO A 110 -6.98 -0.49 13.25
N GLN A 111 -5.79 -1.05 13.32
CA GLN A 111 -5.49 -2.46 13.58
C GLN A 111 -6.09 -3.47 12.59
N ARG A 112 -6.67 -3.00 11.49
CA ARG A 112 -7.31 -3.88 10.49
C ARG A 112 -6.82 -3.65 9.08
N ARG A 113 -6.81 -2.39 8.62
CA ARG A 113 -6.51 -2.09 7.22
C ARG A 113 -5.88 -0.73 7.03
N LEU A 114 -4.83 -0.69 6.21
CA LEU A 114 -4.25 0.52 5.66
C LEU A 114 -4.22 0.41 4.14
N THR A 115 -4.77 1.40 3.45
CA THR A 115 -4.81 1.44 1.99
C THR A 115 -4.12 2.69 1.48
N LEU A 116 -3.14 2.50 0.61
CA LEU A 116 -2.27 3.54 0.08
C LEU A 116 -2.43 3.62 -1.45
N SER A 117 -2.65 4.81 -1.97
CA SER A 117 -2.68 5.07 -3.41
C SER A 117 -1.27 5.38 -3.93
N PHE A 118 -0.93 4.82 -5.06
CA PHE A 118 0.35 5.00 -5.71
C PHE A 118 0.44 6.35 -6.41
N GLY A 119 1.41 7.17 -6.02
CA GLY A 119 1.58 8.55 -6.52
C GLY A 119 2.69 8.75 -7.54
N MET A 120 3.49 7.73 -7.86
CA MET A 120 4.55 7.82 -8.88
C MET A 120 3.99 7.85 -10.30
N ARG A 121 4.77 8.38 -11.24
CA ARG A 121 4.47 8.31 -12.68
C ARG A 121 4.70 6.90 -13.19
N ALA A 122 3.61 6.26 -13.61
CA ALA A 122 3.66 4.91 -14.18
C ALA A 122 2.53 4.76 -15.19
N PRO A 123 2.65 3.83 -16.15
CA PRO A 123 1.61 3.61 -17.15
C PRO A 123 0.42 2.82 -16.57
N GLY A 124 -0.21 3.36 -15.54
CA GLY A 124 -1.34 2.76 -14.84
C GLY A 124 -1.60 3.41 -13.49
N ALA A 125 -2.52 2.82 -12.75
CA ALA A 125 -2.85 3.21 -11.38
C ALA A 125 -2.65 2.01 -10.44
N GLY A 126 -2.19 2.27 -9.23
CA GLY A 126 -1.90 1.22 -8.25
C GLY A 126 -2.36 1.58 -6.85
N VAL A 127 -2.58 0.53 -6.08
CA VAL A 127 -2.93 0.61 -4.66
C VAL A 127 -2.15 -0.45 -3.92
N LEU A 128 -1.63 -0.09 -2.78
CA LEU A 128 -1.03 -1.01 -1.82
C LEU A 128 -1.93 -1.09 -0.60
N GLU A 129 -2.31 -2.28 -0.23
CA GLU A 129 -3.18 -2.53 0.90
C GLU A 129 -2.53 -3.50 1.88
N PHE A 130 -2.59 -3.14 3.14
CA PHE A 130 -2.22 -3.98 4.27
C PHE A 130 -3.47 -4.39 5.01
N GLU A 131 -3.67 -5.68 5.19
CA GLU A 131 -4.75 -6.25 6.00
C GLU A 131 -4.14 -6.98 7.19
N ILE A 132 -4.71 -6.74 8.38
CA ILE A 132 -4.28 -7.30 9.65
C ILE A 132 -5.44 -8.08 10.22
N GLU A 133 -5.21 -9.36 10.48
CA GLU A 133 -6.18 -10.29 11.02
C GLU A 133 -5.63 -10.93 12.30
N SER A 134 -6.31 -10.72 13.43
CA SER A 134 -6.00 -11.45 14.66
C SER A 134 -6.44 -12.91 14.50
N LEU A 135 -5.51 -13.84 14.72
CA LEU A 135 -5.77 -15.29 14.63
C LEU A 135 -6.14 -15.91 15.99
N GLY A 136 -6.12 -15.11 17.07
CA GLY A 136 -6.19 -15.61 18.43
C GLY A 136 -4.82 -16.13 18.93
N ASP A 137 -4.76 -16.50 20.20
CA ASP A 137 -3.54 -17.03 20.85
C ASP A 137 -2.30 -16.14 20.72
N GLY A 138 -2.48 -14.80 20.69
CA GLY A 138 -1.37 -13.86 20.55
C GLY A 138 -0.72 -13.87 19.16
N ARG A 139 -1.40 -14.36 18.14
CA ARG A 139 -0.91 -14.38 16.76
C ARG A 139 -1.71 -13.47 15.84
N THR A 140 -1.01 -12.84 14.92
CA THR A 140 -1.61 -11.92 13.96
C THR A 140 -1.09 -12.22 12.56
N ARG A 141 -1.99 -12.32 11.58
CA ARG A 141 -1.64 -12.39 10.16
C ARG A 141 -1.60 -10.99 9.57
N LEU A 142 -0.50 -10.70 8.90
CA LEU A 142 -0.36 -9.53 8.04
C LEU A 142 -0.40 -10.00 6.59
N THR A 143 -1.29 -9.44 5.80
CA THR A 143 -1.34 -9.62 4.34
C THR A 143 -1.13 -8.28 3.66
N GLU A 144 -0.21 -8.24 2.70
CA GLU A 144 0.05 -7.10 1.85
C GLU A 144 -0.35 -7.45 0.43
N THR A 145 -1.13 -6.59 -0.21
CA THR A 145 -1.56 -6.78 -1.61
C THR A 145 -1.39 -5.47 -2.39
N ALA A 146 -0.59 -5.54 -3.44
CA ALA A 146 -0.50 -4.49 -4.44
C ALA A 146 -1.47 -4.80 -5.58
N TYR A 147 -2.31 -3.83 -5.90
CA TYR A 147 -3.27 -3.89 -6.99
C TYR A 147 -2.84 -2.94 -8.08
N TRP A 148 -2.91 -3.39 -9.33
CA TRP A 148 -2.49 -2.63 -10.47
C TRP A 148 -3.54 -2.61 -11.56
N HIS A 149 -3.87 -1.42 -12.04
CA HIS A 149 -4.71 -1.22 -13.23
C HIS A 149 -3.83 -0.67 -14.36
N PRO A 150 -3.42 -1.52 -15.32
CA PRO A 150 -2.53 -1.10 -16.39
C PRO A 150 -3.24 -0.15 -17.37
N ARG A 151 -2.53 0.87 -17.82
CA ARG A 151 -2.98 1.74 -18.92
C ARG A 151 -2.43 1.20 -20.23
N GLY A 152 -3.26 0.45 -20.95
CA GLY A 152 -2.91 -0.14 -22.24
C GLY A 152 -1.74 -1.13 -22.18
N VAL A 153 -1.12 -1.37 -23.33
CA VAL A 153 -0.02 -2.34 -23.48
C VAL A 153 1.20 -1.97 -22.65
N TRP A 154 1.55 -0.69 -22.57
CA TRP A 154 2.69 -0.22 -21.77
C TRP A 154 2.53 -0.50 -20.28
N GLY A 155 1.31 -0.38 -19.76
CA GLY A 155 1.00 -0.73 -18.38
C GLY A 155 1.12 -2.23 -18.11
N LEU A 156 0.79 -3.07 -19.09
CA LEU A 156 0.98 -4.52 -18.99
C LEU A 156 2.47 -4.90 -19.03
N LEU A 157 3.23 -4.36 -19.98
CA LEU A 157 4.68 -4.61 -20.08
C LEU A 157 5.39 -4.19 -18.81
N TYR A 158 5.07 -3.00 -18.29
CA TYR A 158 5.60 -2.50 -17.03
C TYR A 158 5.31 -3.46 -15.87
N TRP A 159 4.06 -3.94 -15.76
CA TRP A 159 3.69 -4.90 -14.72
C TRP A 159 4.50 -6.18 -14.80
N TYR A 160 4.54 -6.81 -15.98
CA TYR A 160 5.24 -8.08 -16.14
C TYR A 160 6.74 -7.97 -15.95
N ALA A 161 7.35 -6.85 -16.31
CA ALA A 161 8.76 -6.57 -16.03
C ALA A 161 9.07 -6.50 -14.52
N LEU A 162 8.10 -6.07 -13.70
CA LEU A 162 8.26 -5.93 -12.25
C LEU A 162 7.81 -7.17 -11.46
N VAL A 163 7.11 -8.13 -12.08
CA VAL A 163 6.63 -9.36 -11.39
C VAL A 163 7.73 -10.08 -10.61
N PRO A 164 8.94 -10.32 -11.16
CA PRO A 164 9.98 -10.99 -10.40
C PRO A 164 10.36 -10.24 -9.12
N ALA A 165 10.49 -8.90 -9.20
CA ALA A 165 10.77 -8.06 -8.04
C ALA A 165 9.63 -8.10 -7.02
N HIS A 166 8.38 -8.03 -7.47
CA HIS A 166 7.20 -8.06 -6.60
C HIS A 166 7.12 -9.34 -5.74
N LEU A 167 7.46 -10.50 -6.32
CA LEU A 167 7.44 -11.78 -5.59
C LEU A 167 8.38 -11.79 -4.39
N PHE A 168 9.54 -11.14 -4.50
CA PHE A 168 10.51 -11.05 -3.41
C PHE A 168 10.19 -9.91 -2.46
N ILE A 169 9.82 -8.73 -2.98
CA ILE A 169 9.61 -7.52 -2.17
C ILE A 169 8.46 -7.74 -1.20
N PHE A 170 7.29 -8.15 -1.67
CA PHE A 170 6.10 -8.23 -0.81
C PHE A 170 6.21 -9.32 0.25
N ARG A 171 6.72 -10.50 -0.09
CA ARG A 171 6.98 -11.55 0.90
C ARG A 171 8.04 -11.15 1.93
N GLY A 172 9.10 -10.50 1.47
CA GLY A 172 10.16 -10.02 2.35
C GLY A 172 9.71 -8.88 3.25
N MET A 173 8.87 -7.98 2.74
CA MET A 173 8.35 -6.84 3.50
C MET A 173 7.38 -7.29 4.60
N THR A 174 6.40 -8.13 4.28
CA THR A 174 5.49 -8.68 5.30
C THR A 174 6.24 -9.46 6.38
N SER A 175 7.24 -10.27 6.00
CA SER A 175 8.07 -10.99 6.97
C SER A 175 8.95 -10.05 7.81
N ALA A 176 9.45 -8.97 7.23
CA ALA A 176 10.24 -7.97 7.97
C ALA A 176 9.38 -7.19 8.96
N ILE A 177 8.17 -6.81 8.58
CA ILE A 177 7.19 -6.16 9.45
C ILE A 177 6.82 -7.07 10.62
N ALA A 178 6.47 -8.35 10.36
CA ALA A 178 6.13 -9.33 11.39
C ALA A 178 7.26 -9.48 12.42
N ARG A 179 8.50 -9.73 11.98
CA ARG A 179 9.65 -9.85 12.88
C ARG A 179 9.96 -8.57 13.68
N ARG A 180 9.66 -7.39 13.14
CA ARG A 180 9.85 -6.13 13.88
C ARG A 180 8.78 -5.97 14.96
N ALA A 181 7.53 -6.31 14.65
CA ALA A 181 6.43 -6.28 15.61
C ALA A 181 6.73 -7.18 16.82
N GLU A 182 7.16 -8.43 16.60
CA GLU A 182 7.55 -9.37 17.64
C GLU A 182 8.69 -8.85 18.54
N ARG A 183 9.69 -8.16 17.96
CA ARG A 183 10.82 -7.61 18.74
C ARG A 183 10.44 -6.40 19.60
N CYS A 184 9.51 -5.58 19.14
CA CYS A 184 9.07 -4.40 19.90
C CYS A 184 8.24 -4.76 21.13
N GLU A 185 7.58 -5.92 21.15
CA GLU A 185 6.83 -6.40 22.31
C GLU A 185 7.75 -7.07 23.37
N SER A 186 8.90 -7.59 22.93
CA SER A 186 9.84 -8.33 23.81
C SER A 186 10.84 -7.45 24.54
N GLY A 187 10.84 -6.14 24.34
CA GLY A 187 11.76 -5.17 24.95
C GLY A 187 11.06 -4.14 25.80
#